data_1ed827d0b7c7db38d2485d1800ce80f9
#
_entry.id   1ed827d0b7c7db38d2485d1800ce80f9
#
_cell.length_a   1.000
_cell.length_b   1.000
_cell.length_c   1.000
_cell.angle_alpha   90.00
_cell.angle_beta   90.00
_cell.angle_gamma   90.00
#
_symmetry.space_group_name_H-M   'P 1'
#
loop_
_entity.id
_entity.type
_entity.pdbx_description
1 polymer ?
#
loop_
_entity_poly.entity_id
_entity_poly.type
_entity_poly.pdbx_seq_one_letter_code
_entity_poly.pdbx_strand_id
1 'polypeptide(L)'
;VTLGDVGLYFYYFDLYTDFRRIVRGPDNRGVVSWQEGESWQLTVYEPSFQTPDSIKGKVFYQIFPDRFCEGVENKPMPFPDRLYQADKHAEPFWQPNEIGGHLNEDYFGGDLKGIQLKLPYLHEMGVDFLYLNPIFEAHSNHRYNTADYLNVDPLLGTNEDFEALCMEAAKYGIG
;
A
#
# COMPACT_ATOMS: atom_id res chain seq x y z
N VAL A 1 -20.61 -31.67 -4.71
CA VAL A 1 -21.19 -30.41 -5.20
C VAL A 1 -20.28 -29.89 -6.29
N THR A 2 -20.85 -29.58 -7.46
CA THR A 2 -20.12 -28.90 -8.56
C THR A 2 -20.59 -27.46 -8.59
N LEU A 3 -19.65 -26.52 -8.50
CA LEU A 3 -19.91 -25.08 -8.60
C LEU A 3 -19.68 -24.66 -10.04
N GLY A 4 -20.70 -24.09 -10.69
CA GLY A 4 -20.65 -23.68 -12.10
C GLY A 4 -20.43 -22.19 -12.32
N ASP A 5 -20.76 -21.37 -11.32
CA ASP A 5 -20.71 -19.93 -11.45
C ASP A 5 -19.43 -19.36 -10.83
N VAL A 6 -18.89 -18.33 -11.47
CA VAL A 6 -17.76 -17.54 -10.91
C VAL A 6 -18.23 -16.82 -9.65
N GLY A 7 -17.47 -16.95 -8.57
CA GLY A 7 -17.85 -16.30 -7.32
C GLY A 7 -17.04 -16.76 -6.12
N LEU A 8 -17.37 -16.16 -5.00
CA LEU A 8 -16.80 -16.46 -3.70
C LEU A 8 -17.81 -17.26 -2.91
N TYR A 9 -17.46 -18.49 -2.57
CA TYR A 9 -18.31 -19.41 -1.85
C TYR A 9 -17.75 -19.67 -0.47
N PHE A 10 -18.66 -19.88 0.48
CA PHE A 10 -18.32 -20.26 1.85
C PHE A 10 -19.03 -21.55 2.19
N TYR A 11 -18.34 -22.49 2.79
CA TYR A 11 -18.92 -23.79 3.09
C TYR A 11 -18.51 -24.33 4.47
N TYR A 12 -19.35 -25.19 4.98
CA TYR A 12 -19.15 -26.02 6.17
C TYR A 12 -19.85 -27.36 5.92
N PHE A 13 -19.73 -28.32 6.84
CA PHE A 13 -20.41 -29.60 6.74
C PHE A 13 -21.42 -29.76 7.86
N ASP A 14 -22.65 -30.15 7.54
CA ASP A 14 -23.65 -30.56 8.53
C ASP A 14 -23.56 -32.05 8.77
N LEU A 15 -23.54 -32.46 10.04
CA LEU A 15 -23.61 -33.84 10.47
C LEU A 15 -25.08 -34.20 10.82
N TYR A 16 -25.77 -34.85 9.93
CA TYR A 16 -27.21 -35.14 10.07
C TYR A 16 -27.58 -36.04 11.24
N THR A 17 -26.62 -36.78 11.81
CA THR A 17 -26.87 -37.75 12.85
C THR A 17 -27.08 -37.17 14.25
N ASP A 18 -26.56 -35.94 14.49
CA ASP A 18 -26.54 -35.34 15.83
C ASP A 18 -26.58 -33.82 15.84
N PHE A 19 -27.02 -33.21 14.75
CA PHE A 19 -27.17 -31.73 14.58
C PHE A 19 -25.90 -30.93 14.82
N ARG A 20 -24.72 -31.54 14.65
CA ARG A 20 -23.44 -30.85 14.73
C ARG A 20 -22.96 -30.43 13.35
N ARG A 21 -22.04 -29.46 13.35
CA ARG A 21 -21.34 -28.99 12.16
C ARG A 21 -19.84 -29.24 12.27
N ILE A 22 -19.19 -29.44 11.13
CA ILE A 22 -17.75 -29.29 11.03
C ILE A 22 -17.49 -27.91 10.39
N VAL A 23 -16.87 -27.05 11.17
CA VAL A 23 -16.55 -25.66 10.82
C VAL A 23 -15.03 -25.46 10.75
N ARG A 24 -14.58 -24.37 10.16
CA ARG A 24 -13.16 -24.06 10.06
C ARG A 24 -12.60 -23.62 11.42
N GLY A 25 -11.58 -24.31 11.91
CA GLY A 25 -10.81 -23.92 13.08
C GLY A 25 -9.62 -23.00 12.76
N PRO A 26 -8.89 -22.53 13.81
CA PRO A 26 -7.81 -21.57 13.69
C PRO A 26 -6.67 -21.97 12.73
N ASP A 27 -6.37 -23.26 12.67
CA ASP A 27 -5.31 -23.84 11.82
C ASP A 27 -5.83 -24.36 10.47
N ASN A 28 -7.00 -23.87 10.05
CA ASN A 28 -7.74 -24.30 8.85
C ASN A 28 -8.24 -25.76 8.86
N ARG A 29 -8.12 -26.45 9.99
CA ARG A 29 -8.66 -27.80 10.18
C ARG A 29 -10.15 -27.76 10.55
N GLY A 30 -10.84 -28.89 10.31
CA GLY A 30 -12.24 -29.03 10.71
C GLY A 30 -12.37 -29.23 12.22
N VAL A 31 -13.25 -28.45 12.83
CA VAL A 31 -13.63 -28.61 14.24
C VAL A 31 -15.11 -28.89 14.33
N VAL A 32 -15.49 -29.91 15.14
CA VAL A 32 -16.90 -30.22 15.40
C VAL A 32 -17.47 -29.18 16.36
N SER A 33 -18.57 -28.56 16.00
CA SER A 33 -19.24 -27.52 16.77
C SER A 33 -20.75 -27.78 16.85
N TRP A 34 -21.36 -27.40 18.00
CA TRP A 34 -22.81 -27.31 18.17
C TRP A 34 -23.39 -25.97 17.76
N GLN A 35 -22.52 -25.01 17.53
CA GLN A 35 -22.88 -23.64 17.16
C GLN A 35 -22.35 -23.32 15.77
N GLU A 36 -22.80 -22.19 15.23
CA GLU A 36 -22.17 -21.61 14.05
C GLU A 36 -20.70 -21.28 14.32
N GLY A 37 -19.88 -21.41 13.30
CA GLY A 37 -18.45 -21.12 13.35
C GLY A 37 -17.98 -20.59 12.01
N GLU A 38 -16.67 -20.43 11.85
CA GLU A 38 -16.11 -19.96 10.60
C GLU A 38 -16.29 -20.97 9.47
N SER A 39 -16.47 -20.47 8.25
CA SER A 39 -16.57 -21.27 7.05
C SER A 39 -15.23 -21.32 6.31
N TRP A 40 -15.00 -22.37 5.53
CA TRP A 40 -13.94 -22.35 4.53
C TRP A 40 -14.42 -21.53 3.33
N GLN A 41 -13.50 -20.79 2.73
CA GLN A 41 -13.71 -20.08 1.50
C GLN A 41 -13.26 -20.93 0.32
N LEU A 42 -14.06 -20.92 -0.75
CA LEU A 42 -13.72 -21.47 -2.05
C LEU A 42 -13.96 -20.42 -3.11
N THR A 43 -12.93 -20.11 -3.87
CA THR A 43 -13.01 -19.16 -4.97
C THR A 43 -13.12 -19.91 -6.27
N VAL A 44 -14.20 -19.63 -7.02
CA VAL A 44 -14.38 -20.09 -8.42
C VAL A 44 -14.09 -18.90 -9.31
N TYR A 45 -13.07 -18.99 -10.12
CA TYR A 45 -12.63 -17.92 -11.02
C TYR A 45 -12.83 -18.30 -12.47
N GLU A 46 -12.89 -17.30 -13.35
CA GLU A 46 -12.97 -17.51 -14.78
C GLU A 46 -11.71 -18.21 -15.29
N PRO A 47 -11.82 -19.39 -15.97
CA PRO A 47 -10.64 -20.14 -16.43
C PRO A 47 -9.77 -19.37 -17.42
N SER A 48 -10.35 -18.39 -18.13
CA SER A 48 -9.63 -17.52 -19.06
C SER A 48 -8.83 -16.41 -18.37
N PHE A 49 -9.02 -16.21 -17.04
CA PHE A 49 -8.25 -15.20 -16.29
C PHE A 49 -6.76 -15.52 -16.31
N GLN A 50 -5.98 -14.57 -16.74
CA GLN A 50 -4.52 -14.67 -16.75
C GLN A 50 -3.91 -13.43 -16.09
N THR A 51 -3.00 -13.67 -15.15
CA THR A 51 -2.15 -12.59 -14.63
C THR A 51 -1.24 -12.10 -15.77
N PRO A 52 -1.11 -10.78 -15.97
CA PRO A 52 -0.20 -10.23 -16.97
C PRO A 52 1.23 -10.73 -16.77
N ASP A 53 1.86 -11.19 -17.85
CA ASP A 53 3.23 -11.71 -17.80
C ASP A 53 4.24 -10.64 -17.38
N SER A 54 3.92 -9.37 -17.63
CA SER A 54 4.76 -8.23 -17.26
C SER A 54 5.02 -8.10 -15.75
N ILE A 55 4.15 -8.70 -14.91
CA ILE A 55 4.30 -8.60 -13.43
C ILE A 55 4.73 -9.91 -12.78
N LYS A 56 4.74 -11.03 -13.53
CA LYS A 56 5.13 -12.33 -12.99
C LYS A 56 6.63 -12.40 -12.68
N GLY A 57 6.95 -12.78 -11.45
CA GLY A 57 8.34 -12.90 -11.00
C GLY A 57 9.08 -11.58 -10.84
N LYS A 58 8.38 -10.46 -10.79
CA LYS A 58 8.92 -9.12 -10.68
C LYS A 58 9.05 -8.65 -9.23
N VAL A 59 10.02 -7.77 -9.00
CA VAL A 59 10.28 -7.15 -7.70
C VAL A 59 9.57 -5.81 -7.63
N PHE A 60 8.62 -5.70 -6.69
CA PHE A 60 7.93 -4.46 -6.36
C PHE A 60 8.58 -3.84 -5.13
N TYR A 61 8.94 -2.57 -5.22
CA TYR A 61 9.51 -1.81 -4.11
C TYR A 61 8.55 -0.71 -3.67
N GLN A 62 8.05 -0.82 -2.43
CA GLN A 62 7.17 0.18 -1.88
C GLN A 62 7.95 1.37 -1.33
N ILE A 63 7.54 2.58 -1.69
CA ILE A 63 8.13 3.84 -1.23
C ILE A 63 7.10 4.65 -0.45
N PHE A 64 7.47 5.10 0.74
CA PHE A 64 6.82 6.20 1.45
C PHE A 64 7.55 7.49 1.06
N PRO A 65 7.01 8.32 0.14
CA PRO A 65 7.76 9.39 -0.50
C PRO A 65 8.40 10.37 0.47
N ASP A 66 7.65 10.84 1.47
CA ASP A 66 8.15 11.78 2.48
C ASP A 66 9.39 11.29 3.23
N ARG A 67 9.54 9.95 3.38
CA ARG A 67 10.60 9.31 4.17
C ARG A 67 11.77 8.80 3.32
N PHE A 68 11.69 8.86 1.99
CA PHE A 68 12.63 8.15 1.13
C PHE A 68 13.86 8.98 0.75
N CYS A 69 13.67 10.09 0.07
CA CYS A 69 14.77 10.95 -0.38
C CYS A 69 14.26 12.36 -0.68
N GLU A 70 14.94 13.36 -0.15
CA GLU A 70 14.72 14.76 -0.51
C GLU A 70 15.51 15.10 -1.78
N GLY A 71 14.82 15.55 -2.81
CA GLY A 71 15.43 15.96 -4.08
C GLY A 71 15.47 17.46 -4.25
N VAL A 72 14.58 18.19 -3.59
CA VAL A 72 14.53 19.65 -3.57
C VAL A 72 14.81 20.15 -2.17
N GLU A 73 15.98 20.72 -1.95
CA GLU A 73 16.39 21.30 -0.68
C GLU A 73 15.59 22.59 -0.36
N ASN A 74 15.42 22.85 0.93
CA ASN A 74 14.80 24.08 1.45
C ASN A 74 13.42 24.37 0.85
N LYS A 75 12.60 23.35 0.67
CA LYS A 75 11.23 23.52 0.23
C LYS A 75 10.47 24.44 1.18
N PRO A 76 9.66 25.37 0.66
CA PRO A 76 8.77 26.13 1.52
C PRO A 76 7.77 25.16 2.17
N MET A 77 7.53 25.33 3.47
CA MET A 77 6.46 24.63 4.18
C MET A 77 5.21 25.53 4.14
N PRO A 78 4.29 25.33 3.20
CA PRO A 78 3.17 26.24 3.00
C PRO A 78 2.09 26.11 4.09
N PHE A 79 2.19 25.10 4.92
CA PHE A 79 1.18 24.74 5.91
C PHE A 79 1.75 24.92 7.33
N PRO A 80 1.26 25.89 8.11
CA PRO A 80 1.81 26.20 9.43
C PRO A 80 1.51 25.14 10.51
N ASP A 81 0.58 24.25 10.24
CA ASP A 81 0.15 23.17 11.11
C ASP A 81 0.93 21.85 10.89
N ARG A 82 1.89 21.86 9.96
CA ARG A 82 2.74 20.70 9.67
C ARG A 82 4.16 20.92 10.19
N LEU A 83 4.71 19.93 10.88
CA LEU A 83 6.05 20.01 11.42
C LEU A 83 7.08 19.42 10.47
N TYR A 84 7.96 20.27 9.94
CA TYR A 84 9.09 19.82 9.15
C TYR A 84 10.27 19.45 10.03
N GLN A 85 10.77 18.21 9.87
CA GLN A 85 11.93 17.72 10.56
C GLN A 85 13.21 18.12 9.82
N ALA A 86 13.96 19.06 10.40
CA ALA A 86 15.24 19.49 9.84
C ALA A 86 16.31 18.39 9.96
N ASP A 87 16.28 17.65 11.06
CA ASP A 87 17.12 16.46 11.23
C ASP A 87 16.46 15.25 10.58
N LYS A 88 17.03 14.79 9.46
CA LYS A 88 16.55 13.63 8.72
C LYS A 88 16.73 12.29 9.45
N HIS A 89 17.50 12.29 10.53
CA HIS A 89 17.70 11.13 11.41
C HIS A 89 16.87 11.20 12.69
N ALA A 90 16.06 12.26 12.86
CA ALA A 90 15.16 12.38 13.99
C ALA A 90 14.18 11.20 14.05
N GLU A 91 13.80 10.82 15.26
CA GLU A 91 12.78 9.80 15.44
C GLU A 91 11.41 10.33 15.01
N PRO A 92 10.67 9.61 14.13
CA PRO A 92 9.31 10.00 13.74
C PRO A 92 8.36 10.00 14.96
N PHE A 93 7.30 10.80 14.90
CA PHE A 93 6.24 10.78 15.92
C PHE A 93 5.44 9.48 15.83
N TRP A 94 5.72 8.56 16.72
CA TRP A 94 5.06 7.24 16.74
C TRP A 94 4.18 7.03 17.98
N GLN A 95 4.37 7.85 19.01
CA GLN A 95 3.56 7.76 20.23
C GLN A 95 2.24 8.52 20.07
N PRO A 96 1.14 8.01 20.63
CA PRO A 96 -0.11 8.75 20.66
C PRO A 96 0.03 10.00 21.51
N ASN A 97 -0.72 11.05 21.16
CA ASN A 97 -0.86 12.24 21.98
C ASN A 97 -1.68 11.96 23.27
N GLU A 98 -1.89 12.96 24.11
CA GLU A 98 -2.60 12.85 25.40
C GLU A 98 -4.03 12.28 25.28
N ILE A 99 -4.67 12.41 24.11
CA ILE A 99 -6.02 11.89 23.84
C ILE A 99 -6.01 10.60 23.03
N GLY A 100 -4.85 9.97 22.85
CA GLY A 100 -4.70 8.70 22.15
C GLY A 100 -4.68 8.78 20.62
N GLY A 101 -4.63 9.97 20.04
CA GLY A 101 -4.52 10.19 18.59
C GLY A 101 -3.08 10.23 18.10
N HIS A 102 -2.85 9.74 16.88
CA HIS A 102 -1.58 9.91 16.16
C HIS A 102 -1.67 11.13 15.26
N LEU A 103 -0.71 12.05 15.36
CA LEU A 103 -0.79 13.32 14.64
C LEU A 103 -0.49 13.16 13.15
N ASN A 104 0.49 12.33 12.77
CA ASN A 104 0.92 12.13 11.37
C ASN A 104 1.24 13.44 10.64
N GLU A 105 1.78 14.41 11.37
CA GLU A 105 2.03 15.80 10.93
C GLU A 105 3.52 16.13 10.83
N ASP A 106 4.40 15.17 11.12
CA ASP A 106 5.85 15.28 10.98
C ASP A 106 6.29 14.90 9.58
N TYR A 107 6.99 15.81 8.90
CA TYR A 107 7.43 15.67 7.53
C TYR A 107 8.95 15.69 7.45
N PHE A 108 9.53 14.77 6.70
CA PHE A 108 10.98 14.65 6.49
C PHE A 108 11.43 15.19 5.13
N GLY A 109 10.49 15.59 4.29
CA GLY A 109 10.76 16.32 3.07
C GLY A 109 11.19 15.47 1.88
N GLY A 110 11.08 14.16 1.93
CA GLY A 110 11.21 13.33 0.74
C GLY A 110 10.18 13.73 -0.32
N ASP A 111 10.53 13.58 -1.62
CA ASP A 111 9.72 14.07 -2.74
C ASP A 111 9.91 13.23 -4.01
N LEU A 112 9.12 13.54 -5.05
CA LEU A 112 9.17 12.85 -6.34
C LEU A 112 10.53 13.05 -7.03
N LYS A 113 11.16 14.21 -6.87
CA LYS A 113 12.50 14.48 -7.40
C LYS A 113 13.55 13.61 -6.72
N GLY A 114 13.44 13.41 -5.41
CA GLY A 114 14.30 12.50 -4.64
C GLY A 114 14.17 11.05 -5.09
N ILE A 115 12.94 10.61 -5.36
CA ILE A 115 12.71 9.28 -5.94
C ILE A 115 13.37 9.18 -7.32
N GLN A 116 13.21 10.20 -8.17
CA GLN A 116 13.85 10.25 -9.49
C GLN A 116 15.38 10.15 -9.40
N LEU A 117 16.01 10.84 -8.46
CA LEU A 117 17.45 10.78 -8.23
C LEU A 117 17.94 9.40 -7.78
N LYS A 118 17.07 8.59 -7.19
CA LYS A 118 17.38 7.25 -6.69
C LYS A 118 17.06 6.12 -7.69
N LEU A 119 16.55 6.42 -8.88
CA LEU A 119 16.25 5.41 -9.89
C LEU A 119 17.46 4.54 -10.27
N PRO A 120 18.70 5.10 -10.45
CA PRO A 120 19.88 4.25 -10.70
C PRO A 120 20.12 3.22 -9.60
N TYR A 121 20.02 3.64 -8.33
CA TYR A 121 20.15 2.77 -7.16
C TYR A 121 19.08 1.68 -7.14
N LEU A 122 17.81 2.04 -7.41
CA LEU A 122 16.70 1.09 -7.45
C LEU A 122 16.86 0.09 -8.58
N HIS A 123 17.35 0.53 -9.73
CA HIS A 123 17.67 -0.33 -10.86
C HIS A 123 18.80 -1.33 -10.53
N GLU A 124 19.90 -0.87 -9.93
CA GLU A 124 21.01 -1.74 -9.49
C GLU A 124 20.56 -2.78 -8.45
N MET A 125 19.55 -2.42 -7.62
CA MET A 125 18.95 -3.30 -6.63
C MET A 125 18.02 -4.36 -7.27
N GLY A 126 17.71 -4.24 -8.56
CA GLY A 126 16.86 -5.17 -9.29
C GLY A 126 15.35 -4.90 -9.10
N VAL A 127 14.96 -3.67 -8.80
CA VAL A 127 13.55 -3.27 -8.71
C VAL A 127 12.96 -3.17 -10.10
N ASP A 128 11.82 -3.83 -10.32
CA ASP A 128 11.08 -3.79 -11.59
C ASP A 128 9.90 -2.80 -11.55
N PHE A 129 9.29 -2.61 -10.37
CA PHE A 129 8.13 -1.73 -10.21
C PHE A 129 8.20 -0.94 -8.91
N LEU A 130 7.77 0.32 -8.96
CA LEU A 130 7.57 1.15 -7.77
C LEU A 130 6.09 1.11 -7.36
N TYR A 131 5.86 0.85 -6.07
CA TYR A 131 4.59 1.07 -5.43
C TYR A 131 4.70 2.29 -4.53
N LEU A 132 4.18 3.43 -4.96
CA LEU A 132 4.21 4.65 -4.15
C LEU A 132 3.05 4.64 -3.17
N ASN A 133 3.31 4.92 -1.89
CA ASN A 133 2.24 5.37 -0.99
C ASN A 133 1.58 6.61 -1.61
N PRO A 134 0.34 6.96 -1.22
CA PRO A 134 -0.40 8.05 -1.86
C PRO A 134 0.43 9.33 -2.04
N ILE A 135 0.38 9.91 -3.23
CA ILE A 135 1.13 11.12 -3.60
C ILE A 135 0.23 12.34 -3.76
N PHE A 136 -1.07 12.15 -3.69
CA PHE A 136 -2.06 13.20 -3.92
C PHE A 136 -2.22 14.12 -2.71
N GLU A 137 -2.79 15.30 -2.95
CA GLU A 137 -3.00 16.31 -1.92
C GLU A 137 -3.77 15.76 -0.71
N ALA A 138 -3.19 15.90 0.47
CA ALA A 138 -3.74 15.45 1.73
C ALA A 138 -3.14 16.20 2.92
N HIS A 139 -3.77 16.12 4.08
CA HIS A 139 -3.27 16.77 5.29
C HIS A 139 -2.19 15.95 6.00
N SER A 140 -2.29 14.62 6.04
CA SER A 140 -1.35 13.76 6.76
C SER A 140 -0.09 13.45 5.94
N ASN A 141 1.00 13.11 6.62
CA ASN A 141 2.26 12.71 5.98
C ASN A 141 2.12 11.43 5.12
N HIS A 142 1.21 10.53 5.47
CA HIS A 142 0.95 9.28 4.73
C HIS A 142 -0.02 9.44 3.55
N ARG A 143 -0.78 10.51 3.50
CA ARG A 143 -1.70 10.91 2.41
C ARG A 143 -2.84 9.93 2.07
N TYR A 144 -3.11 8.93 2.92
CA TYR A 144 -4.25 8.02 2.73
C TYR A 144 -5.61 8.71 2.94
N ASN A 145 -5.64 9.87 3.60
CA ASN A 145 -6.81 10.75 3.73
C ASN A 145 -6.85 11.78 2.59
N THR A 146 -6.70 11.33 1.36
CA THR A 146 -6.63 12.15 0.14
C THR A 146 -7.79 13.13 0.04
N ALA A 147 -7.46 14.41 -0.15
CA ALA A 147 -8.43 15.50 -0.36
C ALA A 147 -8.73 15.73 -1.84
N ASP A 148 -7.72 15.59 -2.71
CA ASP A 148 -7.85 15.76 -4.15
C ASP A 148 -7.01 14.72 -4.89
N TYR A 149 -7.65 13.87 -5.68
CA TYR A 149 -6.99 12.85 -6.50
C TYR A 149 -6.46 13.37 -7.86
N LEU A 150 -6.70 14.62 -8.20
CA LEU A 150 -6.27 15.20 -9.47
C LEU A 150 -4.93 15.91 -9.36
N ASN A 151 -4.51 16.26 -8.15
CA ASN A 151 -3.30 17.02 -7.89
C ASN A 151 -2.33 16.29 -6.98
N VAL A 152 -1.07 16.30 -7.36
CA VAL A 152 0.04 15.88 -6.49
C VAL A 152 0.15 16.85 -5.31
N ASP A 153 0.42 16.30 -4.12
CA ASP A 153 0.66 17.11 -2.91
C ASP A 153 1.86 18.05 -3.12
N PRO A 154 1.70 19.39 -2.89
CA PRO A 154 2.75 20.36 -3.14
C PRO A 154 4.07 20.10 -2.39
N LEU A 155 4.03 19.34 -1.27
CA LEU A 155 5.25 18.96 -0.56
C LEU A 155 6.02 17.86 -1.27
N LEU A 156 5.37 17.10 -2.17
CA LEU A 156 6.01 16.06 -2.97
C LEU A 156 6.45 16.55 -4.35
N GLY A 157 5.81 17.58 -4.88
CA GLY A 157 6.06 18.11 -6.21
C GLY A 157 4.79 18.53 -6.93
N THR A 158 4.81 18.42 -8.24
CA THR A 158 3.70 18.76 -9.14
C THR A 158 3.28 17.54 -9.97
N ASN A 159 2.20 17.66 -10.73
CA ASN A 159 1.79 16.62 -11.69
C ASN A 159 2.87 16.41 -12.76
N GLU A 160 3.54 17.49 -13.20
CA GLU A 160 4.64 17.45 -14.16
C GLU A 160 5.88 16.73 -13.58
N ASP A 161 6.15 16.87 -12.28
CA ASP A 161 7.22 16.12 -11.60
C ASP A 161 6.90 14.62 -11.57
N PHE A 162 5.64 14.25 -11.39
CA PHE A 162 5.22 12.85 -11.46
C PHE A 162 5.36 12.28 -12.87
N GLU A 163 4.95 13.03 -13.90
CA GLU A 163 5.15 12.63 -15.30
C GLU A 163 6.65 12.46 -15.61
N ALA A 164 7.49 13.39 -15.13
CA ALA A 164 8.93 13.30 -15.29
C ALA A 164 9.54 12.10 -14.60
N LEU A 165 9.06 11.75 -13.39
CA LEU A 165 9.46 10.53 -12.68
C LEU A 165 9.12 9.29 -13.50
N CYS A 166 7.89 9.18 -14.03
CA CYS A 166 7.45 8.04 -14.85
C CYS A 166 8.30 7.89 -16.12
N MET A 167 8.56 9.00 -16.83
CA MET A 167 9.39 9.00 -18.02
C MET A 167 10.84 8.59 -17.73
N GLU A 168 11.38 9.02 -16.60
CA GLU A 168 12.75 8.66 -16.21
C GLU A 168 12.82 7.20 -15.76
N ALA A 169 11.86 6.71 -14.96
CA ALA A 169 11.78 5.33 -14.51
C ALA A 169 11.73 4.34 -15.69
N ALA A 170 10.99 4.68 -16.74
CA ALA A 170 10.91 3.88 -17.96
C ALA A 170 12.27 3.66 -18.63
N LYS A 171 13.24 4.60 -18.54
CA LYS A 171 14.60 4.46 -19.10
C LYS A 171 15.40 3.39 -18.35
N TYR A 172 15.07 3.14 -17.09
CA TYR A 172 15.66 2.08 -16.25
C TYR A 172 14.87 0.78 -16.31
N GLY A 173 13.79 0.70 -17.11
CA GLY A 173 12.91 -0.46 -17.17
C GLY A 173 12.06 -0.65 -15.90
N ILE A 174 11.89 0.41 -15.11
CA ILE A 174 11.08 0.43 -13.88
C ILE A 174 9.69 0.97 -14.23
N GLY A 175 8.64 0.22 -13.85
CA GLY A 175 7.24 0.58 -14.02
C GLY A 175 6.61 1.22 -12.79
#